data_f43275d9985adda23cf35e3dc56000ac
#
_entry.id   f43275d9985adda23cf35e3dc56000ac
#
_cell.length_a   1.000
_cell.length_b   1.000
_cell.length_c   1.000
_cell.angle_alpha   90.00
_cell.angle_beta   90.00
_cell.angle_gamma   90.00
#
_symmetry.space_group_name_H-M   'P 1'
#
loop_
_entity.id
_entity.type
_entity.pdbx_description
1 polymer ?
#
loop_
_entity_poly.entity_id
_entity_poly.type
_entity_poly.pdbx_seq_one_letter_code
_entity_poly.pdbx_strand_id
1 'polypeptide(L)'
;RGRSVVLDRAQTSVTALNTAGTPQLALRAGQGATNIAIDPAGRALVTDTRAGQLLVFGVDPLIERQAAPVADSPYGLAGSATLTWVSQTATNTVVGYDLSTGTPVEKVRYPTVQQPDSLAFDDASGTLYVVSGSGAGVQVIRAAGGPR
;
A
#
# COMPACT_ATOMS: atom_id res chain seq x y z
N ARG A 1 -16.85 7.00 4.66
CA ARG A 1 -16.46 8.13 5.46
C ARG A 1 -16.84 7.93 6.92
N GLY A 2 -15.97 8.28 7.85
CA GLY A 2 -16.17 8.01 9.27
C GLY A 2 -15.96 6.57 9.66
N ARG A 3 -15.54 5.71 8.74
CA ARG A 3 -15.17 4.34 9.03
C ARG A 3 -13.66 4.24 9.12
N SER A 4 -13.19 3.33 9.96
CA SER A 4 -11.76 3.11 10.15
C SER A 4 -11.46 1.63 9.95
N VAL A 5 -10.24 1.38 9.49
CA VAL A 5 -9.71 0.01 9.38
C VAL A 5 -8.39 -0.01 10.13
N VAL A 6 -8.22 -1.00 10.99
CA VAL A 6 -7.04 -1.14 11.83
C VAL A 6 -6.27 -2.37 11.39
N LEU A 7 -4.96 -2.20 11.20
CA LEU A 7 -4.05 -3.31 10.97
C LEU A 7 -3.41 -3.71 12.30
N ASP A 8 -3.61 -4.97 12.69
CA ASP A 8 -2.92 -5.56 13.83
C ASP A 8 -1.73 -6.36 13.28
N ARG A 9 -0.54 -5.80 13.45
CA ARG A 9 0.68 -6.43 12.91
C ARG A 9 1.03 -7.72 13.63
N ALA A 10 0.72 -7.81 14.91
CA ALA A 10 1.05 -9.00 15.70
C ALA A 10 0.19 -10.20 15.29
N GLN A 11 -1.07 -9.95 14.97
CA GLN A 11 -2.00 -10.99 14.56
C GLN A 11 -2.16 -11.10 13.05
N THR A 12 -1.51 -10.22 12.29
CA THR A 12 -1.65 -10.10 10.85
C THR A 12 -3.11 -10.10 10.42
N SER A 13 -3.89 -9.17 10.98
CA SER A 13 -5.31 -9.03 10.70
C SER A 13 -5.69 -7.59 10.43
N VAL A 14 -6.75 -7.40 9.65
CA VAL A 14 -7.40 -6.10 9.47
C VAL A 14 -8.78 -6.16 10.09
N THR A 15 -9.15 -5.10 10.80
CA THR A 15 -10.43 -5.01 11.50
C THR A 15 -11.13 -3.73 11.09
N ALA A 16 -12.37 -3.87 10.62
CA ALA A 16 -13.21 -2.70 10.32
C ALA A 16 -13.90 -2.24 11.59
N LEU A 17 -13.90 -0.92 11.80
CA LEU A 17 -14.62 -0.30 12.90
C LEU A 17 -15.78 0.50 12.34
N ASN A 18 -16.88 0.57 13.08
CA ASN A 18 -17.97 1.46 12.70
C ASN A 18 -17.66 2.91 13.09
N THR A 19 -18.58 3.83 12.83
CA THR A 19 -18.38 5.25 13.12
C THR A 19 -18.24 5.53 14.62
N ALA A 20 -18.71 4.63 15.49
CA ALA A 20 -18.55 4.74 16.93
C ALA A 20 -17.23 4.13 17.43
N GLY A 21 -16.42 3.57 16.53
CA GLY A 21 -15.17 2.94 16.88
C GLY A 21 -15.32 1.50 17.38
N THR A 22 -16.49 0.88 17.18
CA THR A 22 -16.73 -0.50 17.60
C THR A 22 -16.25 -1.47 16.53
N PRO A 23 -15.47 -2.49 16.88
CA PRO A 23 -15.05 -3.51 15.92
C PRO A 23 -16.25 -4.25 15.31
N GLN A 24 -16.21 -4.43 14.00
CA GLN A 24 -17.29 -5.12 13.28
C GLN A 24 -16.86 -6.48 12.76
N LEU A 25 -15.79 -6.51 11.96
CA LEU A 25 -15.30 -7.71 11.31
C LEU A 25 -13.79 -7.65 11.24
N ALA A 26 -13.15 -8.77 11.56
CA ALA A 26 -11.71 -8.93 11.40
C ALA A 26 -11.42 -10.03 10.42
N LEU A 27 -10.47 -9.78 9.51
CA LEU A 27 -10.01 -10.74 8.53
C LEU A 27 -8.51 -10.91 8.66
N ARG A 28 -8.03 -12.12 8.37
CA ARG A 28 -6.61 -12.35 8.27
C ARG A 28 -6.03 -11.58 7.08
N ALA A 29 -4.87 -10.97 7.27
CA ALA A 29 -4.16 -10.19 6.25
C ALA A 29 -2.82 -10.85 5.97
N GLY A 30 -2.83 -11.98 5.29
CA GLY A 30 -1.63 -12.70 4.92
C GLY A 30 -0.90 -13.34 6.10
N GLN A 31 0.42 -13.40 6.03
CA GLN A 31 1.26 -14.07 7.01
C GLN A 31 2.06 -13.12 7.89
N GLY A 32 2.29 -11.90 7.45
CA GLY A 32 3.04 -10.90 8.21
C GLY A 32 2.84 -9.53 7.62
N ALA A 33 1.62 -9.00 7.76
CA ALA A 33 1.25 -7.67 7.27
C ALA A 33 1.96 -6.60 8.09
N THR A 34 2.49 -5.58 7.42
CA THR A 34 3.30 -4.55 8.07
C THR A 34 2.77 -3.14 7.86
N ASN A 35 2.00 -2.89 6.82
CA ASN A 35 1.55 -1.52 6.51
C ASN A 35 0.16 -1.52 5.92
N ILE A 36 -0.57 -0.45 6.14
CA ILE A 36 -1.91 -0.25 5.61
C ILE A 36 -2.05 1.19 5.11
N ALA A 37 -2.76 1.37 4.01
CA ALA A 37 -3.10 2.68 3.47
C ALA A 37 -4.50 2.62 2.87
N ILE A 38 -5.17 3.76 2.81
CA ILE A 38 -6.46 3.88 2.12
C ILE A 38 -6.24 4.65 0.83
N ASP A 39 -6.73 4.13 -0.27
CA ASP A 39 -6.62 4.83 -1.55
C ASP A 39 -7.82 5.77 -1.77
N PRO A 40 -7.75 6.65 -2.80
CA PRO A 40 -8.86 7.58 -3.06
C PRO A 40 -10.19 6.90 -3.38
N ALA A 41 -10.18 5.64 -3.82
CA ALA A 41 -11.42 4.89 -4.05
C ALA A 41 -11.98 4.26 -2.77
N GLY A 42 -11.31 4.44 -1.63
CA GLY A 42 -11.77 3.93 -0.35
C GLY A 42 -11.38 2.48 -0.08
N ARG A 43 -10.46 1.92 -0.85
CA ARG A 43 -9.97 0.56 -0.61
C ARG A 43 -8.86 0.57 0.42
N ALA A 44 -8.80 -0.46 1.23
CA ALA A 44 -7.68 -0.67 2.16
C ALA A 44 -6.61 -1.50 1.47
N LEU A 45 -5.41 -0.94 1.39
CA LEU A 45 -4.25 -1.57 0.79
C LEU A 45 -3.35 -2.06 1.91
N VAL A 46 -2.83 -3.28 1.79
CA VAL A 46 -1.99 -3.89 2.84
C VAL A 46 -0.78 -4.53 2.18
N THR A 47 0.40 -4.27 2.72
CA THR A 47 1.60 -5.01 2.34
C THR A 47 1.85 -6.14 3.34
N ASP A 48 1.93 -7.35 2.82
CA ASP A 48 2.31 -8.54 3.57
C ASP A 48 3.77 -8.81 3.27
N THR A 49 4.64 -8.27 4.10
CA THR A 49 6.08 -8.36 3.86
C THR A 49 6.58 -9.79 3.95
N ARG A 50 6.03 -10.57 4.87
CA ARG A 50 6.50 -11.93 5.11
C ARG A 50 6.18 -12.87 3.96
N ALA A 51 4.94 -12.84 3.46
CA ALA A 51 4.55 -13.67 2.33
C ALA A 51 4.93 -13.07 0.97
N GLY A 52 5.28 -11.77 0.95
CA GLY A 52 5.64 -11.09 -0.30
C GLY A 52 4.43 -10.86 -1.18
N GLN A 53 3.44 -10.09 -0.69
CA GLN A 53 2.24 -9.82 -1.48
C GLN A 53 1.61 -8.47 -1.14
N LEU A 54 0.87 -7.96 -2.09
CA LEU A 54 -0.03 -6.83 -1.94
C LEU A 54 -1.45 -7.36 -1.81
N LEU A 55 -2.15 -6.93 -0.76
CA LEU A 55 -3.55 -7.28 -0.54
C LEU A 55 -4.40 -6.04 -0.67
N VAL A 56 -5.58 -6.19 -1.27
CA VAL A 56 -6.53 -5.10 -1.46
C VAL A 56 -7.88 -5.53 -0.87
N PHE A 57 -8.37 -4.73 0.08
CA PHE A 57 -9.64 -5.00 0.74
C PHE A 57 -10.67 -3.94 0.38
N GLY A 58 -11.90 -4.37 0.11
CA GLY A 58 -13.06 -3.49 0.20
C GLY A 58 -13.38 -3.28 1.68
N VAL A 59 -13.89 -2.12 2.05
CA VAL A 59 -14.04 -1.77 3.46
C VAL A 59 -15.49 -1.91 3.95
N ASP A 60 -16.47 -1.78 3.08
CA ASP A 60 -17.88 -1.81 3.47
C ASP A 60 -18.71 -2.67 2.50
N PRO A 61 -18.83 -3.98 2.78
CA PRO A 61 -18.24 -4.74 3.89
C PRO A 61 -16.74 -4.98 3.70
N LEU A 62 -16.09 -5.34 4.81
CA LEU A 62 -14.67 -5.70 4.75
C LEU A 62 -14.52 -7.05 4.07
N ILE A 63 -13.84 -7.06 2.94
CA ILE A 63 -13.63 -8.28 2.15
C ILE A 63 -12.34 -8.15 1.35
N GLU A 64 -11.56 -9.23 1.27
CA GLU A 64 -10.40 -9.25 0.40
C GLU A 64 -10.84 -9.33 -1.06
N ARG A 65 -10.42 -8.34 -1.85
CA ARG A 65 -10.80 -8.21 -3.26
C ARG A 65 -9.73 -8.66 -4.22
N GLN A 66 -8.47 -8.35 -3.91
CA GLN A 66 -7.35 -8.63 -4.79
C GLN A 66 -6.14 -9.04 -3.97
N ALA A 67 -5.31 -9.88 -4.56
CA ALA A 67 -4.01 -10.24 -4.02
C ALA A 67 -3.06 -10.50 -5.17
N ALA A 68 -1.80 -10.09 -5.02
CA ALA A 68 -0.78 -10.36 -6.01
C ALA A 68 0.58 -10.49 -5.34
N PRO A 69 1.47 -11.35 -5.85
CA PRO A 69 2.82 -11.46 -5.33
C PRO A 69 3.59 -10.17 -5.60
N VAL A 70 4.35 -9.73 -4.62
CA VAL A 70 5.30 -8.63 -4.73
C VAL A 70 6.59 -9.10 -4.07
N ALA A 71 7.65 -9.19 -4.85
CA ALA A 71 8.93 -9.69 -4.38
C ALA A 71 9.67 -8.66 -3.53
N ASP A 72 10.76 -9.09 -2.91
CA ASP A 72 11.79 -8.24 -2.34
C ASP A 72 11.29 -7.37 -1.18
N SER A 73 10.54 -7.98 -0.28
CA SER A 73 10.08 -7.36 0.97
C SER A 73 9.20 -6.13 0.71
N PRO A 74 7.96 -6.32 0.23
CA PRO A 74 7.05 -5.19 0.08
C PRO A 74 6.75 -4.59 1.45
N TYR A 75 6.89 -3.25 1.58
CA TYR A 75 6.75 -2.60 2.87
C TYR A 75 5.97 -1.30 2.78
N GLY A 76 6.57 -0.22 2.25
CA GLY A 76 5.93 1.07 2.11
C GLY A 76 4.78 1.03 1.13
N LEU A 77 3.78 1.88 1.35
CA LEU A 77 2.52 1.76 0.65
C LEU A 77 1.86 3.13 0.52
N ALA A 78 1.40 3.46 -0.67
CA ALA A 78 0.62 4.67 -0.91
C ALA A 78 -0.38 4.42 -2.03
N GLY A 79 -1.59 4.94 -1.87
CA GLY A 79 -2.60 4.90 -2.91
C GLY A 79 -2.67 6.22 -3.66
N SER A 80 -2.86 6.14 -4.96
CA SER A 80 -3.17 7.30 -5.79
C SER A 80 -4.42 7.02 -6.61
N ALA A 81 -4.89 8.02 -7.34
CA ALA A 81 -6.11 7.87 -8.14
C ALA A 81 -5.96 6.79 -9.21
N THR A 82 -4.75 6.55 -9.70
CA THR A 82 -4.52 5.63 -10.82
C THR A 82 -3.68 4.42 -10.45
N LEU A 83 -2.75 4.55 -9.50
CA LEU A 83 -1.82 3.47 -9.17
C LEU A 83 -1.71 3.27 -7.67
N THR A 84 -1.39 2.04 -7.29
CA THR A 84 -1.00 1.68 -5.93
C THR A 84 0.51 1.53 -5.90
N TRP A 85 1.17 2.28 -5.01
CA TRP A 85 2.62 2.31 -4.91
C TRP A 85 3.09 1.44 -3.76
N VAL A 86 4.03 0.56 -4.04
CA VAL A 86 4.60 -0.38 -3.05
C VAL A 86 6.11 -0.29 -3.12
N SER A 87 6.77 -0.10 -1.98
CA SER A 87 8.23 -0.18 -1.95
C SER A 87 8.69 -1.62 -1.79
N GLN A 88 9.72 -1.97 -2.55
CA GLN A 88 10.43 -3.25 -2.41
C GLN A 88 11.73 -2.96 -1.68
N THR A 89 11.67 -3.02 -0.37
CA THR A 89 12.73 -2.51 0.51
C THR A 89 14.06 -3.24 0.30
N ALA A 90 14.01 -4.54 0.01
CA ALA A 90 15.22 -5.33 -0.15
C ALA A 90 16.03 -4.98 -1.41
N THR A 91 15.39 -4.37 -2.41
CA THR A 91 16.05 -4.03 -3.68
C THR A 91 16.05 -2.54 -3.99
N ASN A 92 15.65 -1.70 -3.03
CA ASN A 92 15.63 -0.25 -3.18
C ASN A 92 14.87 0.17 -4.45
N THR A 93 13.62 -0.27 -4.52
CA THR A 93 12.76 -0.05 -5.67
C THR A 93 11.36 0.33 -5.20
N VAL A 94 10.63 1.09 -5.99
CA VAL A 94 9.20 1.32 -5.82
C VAL A 94 8.47 0.96 -7.10
N VAL A 95 7.32 0.32 -6.94
CA VAL A 95 6.53 -0.19 -8.06
C VAL A 95 5.13 0.40 -7.99
N GLY A 96 4.62 0.85 -9.13
CA GLY A 96 3.22 1.28 -9.27
C GLY A 96 2.39 0.20 -9.92
N TYR A 97 1.30 -0.20 -9.26
CA TYR A 97 0.37 -1.21 -9.73
C TYR A 97 -0.94 -0.60 -10.13
N ASP A 98 -1.49 -1.06 -11.26
CA ASP A 98 -2.86 -0.76 -11.68
C ASP A 98 -3.79 -1.84 -11.14
N LEU A 99 -4.82 -1.43 -10.40
CA LEU A 99 -5.78 -2.36 -9.81
C LEU A 99 -7.08 -2.47 -10.62
N SER A 100 -7.20 -1.77 -11.74
CA SER A 100 -8.46 -1.60 -12.44
C SER A 100 -8.99 -2.88 -13.09
N THR A 101 -8.14 -3.87 -13.33
CA THR A 101 -8.55 -5.11 -13.99
C THR A 101 -8.93 -6.23 -13.03
N GLY A 102 -8.95 -5.95 -11.72
CA GLY A 102 -9.30 -6.94 -10.70
C GLY A 102 -8.11 -7.72 -10.15
N THR A 103 -6.93 -7.54 -10.73
CA THR A 103 -5.66 -8.08 -10.25
C THR A 103 -4.61 -7.00 -10.39
N PRO A 104 -3.76 -6.78 -9.38
CA PRO A 104 -2.69 -5.80 -9.51
C PRO A 104 -1.75 -6.11 -10.67
N VAL A 105 -1.53 -5.12 -11.52
CA VAL A 105 -0.64 -5.25 -12.68
C VAL A 105 0.44 -4.18 -12.57
N GLU A 106 1.70 -4.60 -12.61
CA GLU A 106 2.82 -3.65 -12.57
C GLU A 106 2.81 -2.78 -13.82
N LYS A 107 2.88 -1.46 -13.64
CA LYS A 107 2.90 -0.49 -14.73
C LYS A 107 4.20 0.27 -14.80
N VAL A 108 4.81 0.57 -13.68
CA VAL A 108 6.00 1.40 -13.63
C VAL A 108 6.84 1.03 -12.41
N ARG A 109 8.15 1.23 -12.54
CA ARG A 109 9.12 0.88 -11.53
C ARG A 109 10.23 1.92 -11.51
N TYR A 110 10.61 2.37 -10.30
CA TYR A 110 11.70 3.34 -10.14
C TYR A 110 12.71 2.83 -9.12
N PRO A 111 14.02 3.07 -9.38
CA PRO A 111 15.02 2.88 -8.32
C PRO A 111 14.84 3.96 -7.26
N THR A 112 15.14 3.59 -6.01
CA THR A 112 14.92 4.50 -4.88
C THR A 112 16.17 4.69 -4.04
N VAL A 113 16.08 5.65 -3.10
CA VAL A 113 17.01 5.73 -1.98
C VAL A 113 17.03 4.40 -1.24
N GLN A 114 18.09 4.17 -0.45
CA GLN A 114 18.23 2.95 0.32
C GLN A 114 17.12 2.81 1.35
N GLN A 115 16.69 1.58 1.59
CA GLN A 115 15.64 1.25 2.57
C GLN A 115 14.39 2.10 2.38
N PRO A 116 13.71 1.97 1.23
CA PRO A 116 12.48 2.74 1.00
C PRO A 116 11.36 2.14 1.86
N ASP A 117 11.08 2.77 3.00
CA ASP A 117 10.14 2.24 3.98
C ASP A 117 8.80 2.95 4.00
N SER A 118 8.77 4.24 3.66
CA SER A 118 7.54 5.04 3.71
C SER A 118 7.31 5.74 2.39
N LEU A 119 6.06 5.75 1.95
CA LEU A 119 5.64 6.39 0.70
C LEU A 119 4.51 7.36 0.98
N ALA A 120 4.44 8.42 0.19
CA ALA A 120 3.29 9.30 0.13
C ALA A 120 3.13 9.76 -1.31
N PHE A 121 1.89 9.93 -1.75
CA PHE A 121 1.60 10.39 -3.10
C PHE A 121 0.68 11.60 -3.07
N ASP A 122 1.06 12.64 -3.79
CA ASP A 122 0.23 13.82 -3.97
C ASP A 122 -0.44 13.74 -5.35
N ASP A 123 -1.74 13.44 -5.35
CA ASP A 123 -2.51 13.32 -6.59
C ASP A 123 -2.60 14.64 -7.36
N ALA A 124 -2.58 15.77 -6.66
CA ALA A 124 -2.69 17.07 -7.31
C ALA A 124 -1.50 17.36 -8.21
N SER A 125 -0.30 17.01 -7.78
CA SER A 125 0.93 17.25 -8.55
C SER A 125 1.46 16.02 -9.26
N GLY A 126 0.96 14.82 -8.94
CA GLY A 126 1.49 13.57 -9.47
C GLY A 126 2.85 13.23 -8.91
N THR A 127 3.14 13.64 -7.69
CA THR A 127 4.46 13.47 -7.08
C THR A 127 4.44 12.36 -6.07
N LEU A 128 5.40 11.44 -6.21
CA LEU A 128 5.62 10.36 -5.25
C LEU A 128 6.82 10.73 -4.35
N TYR A 129 6.63 10.60 -3.05
CA TYR A 129 7.68 10.81 -2.06
C TYR A 129 8.08 9.46 -1.48
N VAL A 130 9.38 9.20 -1.45
CA VAL A 130 9.94 7.96 -0.91
C VAL A 130 10.89 8.32 0.21
N VAL A 131 10.64 7.79 1.40
CA VAL A 131 11.42 8.09 2.60
C VAL A 131 12.28 6.89 2.95
N SER A 132 13.58 7.14 3.12
CA SER A 132 14.54 6.12 3.53
C SER A 132 14.40 5.81 5.01
N GLY A 133 14.34 4.53 5.36
CA GLY A 133 14.41 4.09 6.76
C GLY A 133 15.82 4.07 7.34
N SER A 134 16.84 4.23 6.48
CA SER A 134 18.25 4.21 6.92
C SER A 134 18.89 5.61 6.98
N GLY A 135 18.09 6.66 6.80
CA GLY A 135 18.62 8.03 6.86
C GLY A 135 19.19 8.55 5.54
N ALA A 136 18.96 7.87 4.43
CA ALA A 136 19.46 8.31 3.12
C ALA A 136 18.67 9.49 2.54
N GLY A 137 17.63 9.95 3.22
CA GLY A 137 16.87 11.14 2.85
C GLY A 137 15.49 10.83 2.27
N VAL A 138 14.93 11.84 1.60
CA VAL A 138 13.62 11.77 0.95
C VAL A 138 13.82 11.96 -0.55
N GLN A 139 13.35 11.00 -1.31
CA GLN A 139 13.39 11.07 -2.76
C GLN A 139 12.05 11.62 -3.27
N VAL A 140 12.12 12.54 -4.22
CA VAL A 140 10.94 13.14 -4.84
C VAL A 140 10.91 12.69 -6.31
N ILE A 141 9.84 11.99 -6.68
CA ILE A 141 9.65 11.53 -8.05
C ILE A 141 8.46 12.29 -8.63
N ARG A 142 8.73 13.23 -9.53
CA ARG A 142 7.70 14.05 -10.17
C ARG A 142 7.12 13.30 -11.36
N ALA A 143 5.85 13.56 -11.67
CA ALA A 143 5.12 12.89 -12.74
C ALA A 143 5.26 11.37 -12.63
N ALA A 144 5.19 10.86 -11.40
CA ALA A 144 5.28 9.43 -11.17
C ALA A 144 4.08 8.75 -11.82
N GLY A 145 4.35 7.66 -12.56
CA GLY A 145 3.32 6.99 -13.34
C GLY A 145 3.17 7.53 -14.74
N GLY A 146 3.95 8.54 -15.11
CA GLY A 146 3.96 9.09 -16.46
C GLY A 146 3.30 10.45 -16.56
N PRO A 147 3.37 11.07 -17.74
CA PRO A 147 2.75 12.38 -17.98
C PRO A 147 1.25 12.35 -17.73
N ARG A 148 0.73 13.48 -17.32
CA ARG A 148 -0.71 13.63 -17.04
C ARG A 148 -1.44 14.17 -18.26
#